data_81e83f5f16655c11164a1d9e2df09bdd
#
_entry.id   81e83f5f16655c11164a1d9e2df09bdd
#
_cell.length_a   1.000
_cell.length_b   1.000
_cell.length_c   1.000
_cell.angle_alpha   90.00
_cell.angle_beta   90.00
_cell.angle_gamma   90.00
#
_symmetry.space_group_name_H-M   'P 1'
#
loop_
_entity.id
_entity.type
_entity.pdbx_description
1 polymer ?
#
loop_
_entity_poly.entity_id
_entity_poly.type
_entity_poly.pdbx_seq_one_letter_code
_entity_poly.pdbx_strand_id
1 'polypeptide(L)'
;KLYGYLNRRARVLIPSPSYSIHSTHEAFHANSTPLLYHLDPARGWLPDPDEIRALVREHPEVCAILMINPDNPTGAVWPREMVEAVVEIAAQNDLFVIADEIYNRLTYNGRKPTLLAEVIGETPGMALKGISKEYPWPGGRCGWIEVYNEDRDREFKRYIRTLFDAKMVEVCATTQPQMTIPRVFSDSRYPHHLEARCAAYEKR
;
A
#
# COMPACT_ATOMS: atom_id res chain seq x y z
N LYS A 1 -7.61 6.79 10.13
CA LYS A 1 -7.63 8.15 9.52
C LYS A 1 -7.86 8.11 8.01
N LEU A 2 -7.29 7.15 7.28
CA LEU A 2 -7.45 7.01 5.83
C LEU A 2 -8.93 7.02 5.42
N TYR A 3 -9.75 6.25 6.09
CA TYR A 3 -11.17 6.11 5.76
C TYR A 3 -12.08 7.19 6.38
N GLY A 4 -11.64 7.85 7.44
CA GLY A 4 -12.48 8.78 8.19
C GLY A 4 -12.92 10.04 7.41
N TYR A 5 -12.28 10.29 6.28
CA TYR A 5 -12.55 11.47 5.43
C TYR A 5 -13.23 11.13 4.12
N LEU A 6 -13.28 9.85 3.76
CA LEU A 6 -14.15 9.40 2.69
C LEU A 6 -15.59 9.42 3.20
N ASN A 7 -16.53 9.73 2.34
CA ASN A 7 -17.92 9.57 2.70
C ASN A 7 -18.17 8.06 2.95
N ARG A 8 -19.13 7.67 3.80
CA ARG A 8 -19.40 6.28 4.16
C ARG A 8 -19.79 5.38 2.99
N ARG A 9 -20.16 5.96 1.86
CA ARG A 9 -20.47 5.23 0.63
C ARG A 9 -19.22 4.94 -0.19
N ALA A 10 -18.14 5.72 -0.02
CA ALA A 10 -16.90 5.47 -0.74
C ALA A 10 -16.20 4.22 -0.18
N ARG A 11 -15.88 3.28 -1.05
CA ARG A 11 -15.33 1.98 -0.70
C ARG A 11 -13.92 1.81 -1.26
N VAL A 12 -13.13 1.00 -0.60
CA VAL A 12 -11.82 0.56 -1.10
C VAL A 12 -11.86 -0.92 -1.37
N LEU A 13 -11.47 -1.33 -2.57
CA LEU A 13 -11.35 -2.73 -2.94
C LEU A 13 -10.02 -3.29 -2.40
N ILE A 14 -10.07 -4.37 -1.62
CA ILE A 14 -8.96 -4.88 -0.80
C ILE A 14 -8.62 -6.32 -1.17
N PRO A 15 -7.33 -6.74 -1.20
CA PRO A 15 -6.97 -8.13 -1.46
C PRO A 15 -7.40 -9.07 -0.32
N SER A 16 -7.70 -10.33 -0.64
CA SER A 16 -7.99 -11.40 0.31
C SER A 16 -7.24 -12.69 -0.10
N PRO A 17 -6.43 -13.28 0.81
CA PRO A 17 -6.12 -12.80 2.17
C PRO A 17 -5.33 -11.51 2.18
N SER A 18 -5.35 -10.78 3.29
CA SER A 18 -4.59 -9.55 3.45
C SER A 18 -4.20 -9.30 4.91
N TYR A 19 -3.40 -8.29 5.12
CA TYR A 19 -3.17 -7.77 6.46
C TYR A 19 -4.51 -7.25 7.02
N SER A 20 -4.99 -7.90 8.09
CA SER A 20 -6.37 -7.74 8.60
C SER A 20 -6.77 -6.30 8.96
N ILE A 21 -5.81 -5.43 9.23
CA ILE A 21 -6.08 -4.02 9.54
C ILE A 21 -6.77 -3.31 8.35
N HIS A 22 -6.40 -3.61 7.11
CA HIS A 22 -7.00 -2.99 5.94
C HIS A 22 -8.48 -3.35 5.82
N SER A 23 -8.81 -4.63 5.83
CA SER A 23 -10.21 -5.10 5.75
C SER A 23 -11.05 -4.69 6.95
N THR A 24 -10.46 -4.71 8.16
CA THR A 24 -11.16 -4.28 9.38
C THR A 24 -11.50 -2.78 9.34
N HIS A 25 -10.58 -1.94 8.90
CA HIS A 25 -10.84 -0.50 8.79
C HIS A 25 -11.85 -0.18 7.69
N GLU A 26 -11.81 -0.88 6.58
CA GLU A 26 -12.78 -0.71 5.51
C GLU A 26 -14.19 -1.10 5.98
N ALA A 27 -14.32 -2.27 6.59
CA ALA A 27 -15.58 -2.74 7.15
C ALA A 27 -16.14 -1.79 8.22
N PHE A 28 -15.27 -1.29 9.10
CA PHE A 28 -15.66 -0.34 10.14
C PHE A 28 -16.11 1.00 9.55
N HIS A 29 -15.40 1.52 8.55
CA HIS A 29 -15.76 2.75 7.85
C HIS A 29 -17.13 2.63 7.17
N ALA A 30 -17.32 1.57 6.41
CA ALA A 30 -18.55 1.35 5.65
C ALA A 30 -19.72 0.88 6.52
N ASN A 31 -19.45 0.41 7.75
CA ASN A 31 -20.40 -0.30 8.60
C ASN A 31 -21.04 -1.50 7.85
N SER A 32 -20.22 -2.26 7.13
CA SER A 32 -20.62 -3.35 6.25
C SER A 32 -19.48 -4.36 6.11
N THR A 33 -19.70 -5.47 5.41
CA THR A 33 -18.63 -6.39 5.01
C THR A 33 -17.65 -5.69 4.09
N PRO A 34 -16.32 -5.98 4.19
CA PRO A 34 -15.35 -5.38 3.30
C PRO A 34 -15.54 -5.84 1.85
N LEU A 35 -15.22 -4.99 0.89
CA LEU A 35 -15.15 -5.37 -0.52
C LEU A 35 -13.79 -5.99 -0.81
N LEU A 36 -13.80 -7.25 -1.24
CA LEU A 36 -12.59 -8.04 -1.39
C LEU A 36 -12.46 -8.57 -2.83
N TYR A 37 -11.24 -8.53 -3.35
CA TYR A 37 -10.83 -9.35 -4.49
C TYR A 37 -9.88 -10.46 -4.01
N HIS A 38 -9.82 -11.59 -4.72
CA HIS A 38 -9.13 -12.77 -4.23
C HIS A 38 -7.71 -12.90 -4.78
N LEU A 39 -6.81 -13.35 -3.92
CA LEU A 39 -5.48 -13.80 -4.30
C LEU A 39 -5.53 -15.33 -4.45
N ASP A 40 -5.26 -15.83 -5.66
CA ASP A 40 -5.41 -17.25 -5.99
C ASP A 40 -4.13 -18.03 -5.62
N PRO A 41 -4.20 -18.97 -4.67
CA PRO A 41 -3.05 -19.82 -4.32
C PRO A 41 -2.55 -20.66 -5.50
N ALA A 42 -3.43 -21.09 -6.42
CA ALA A 42 -3.04 -21.85 -7.61
C ALA A 42 -2.26 -20.99 -8.63
N ARG A 43 -2.37 -19.69 -8.54
CA ARG A 43 -1.65 -18.69 -9.36
C ARG A 43 -0.51 -18.02 -8.59
N GLY A 44 -0.02 -18.62 -7.51
CA GLY A 44 1.05 -18.06 -6.69
C GLY A 44 0.63 -16.83 -5.86
N TRP A 45 -0.63 -16.79 -5.45
CA TRP A 45 -1.24 -15.69 -4.69
C TRP A 45 -1.29 -14.37 -5.44
N LEU A 46 -1.46 -14.43 -6.77
CA LEU A 46 -1.71 -13.25 -7.59
C LEU A 46 -3.22 -13.04 -7.77
N PRO A 47 -3.66 -11.78 -7.87
CA PRO A 47 -5.06 -11.47 -8.17
C PRO A 47 -5.40 -11.83 -9.63
N ASP A 48 -6.69 -11.89 -9.89
CA ASP A 48 -7.22 -11.92 -11.24
C ASP A 48 -7.66 -10.49 -11.65
N PRO A 49 -7.04 -9.85 -12.63
CA PRO A 49 -7.45 -8.54 -13.10
C PRO A 49 -8.90 -8.49 -13.61
N ASP A 50 -9.43 -9.60 -14.13
CA ASP A 50 -10.80 -9.65 -14.61
C ASP A 50 -11.81 -9.69 -13.46
N GLU A 51 -11.49 -10.34 -12.34
CA GLU A 51 -12.26 -10.23 -11.08
C GLU A 51 -12.29 -8.78 -10.60
N ILE A 52 -11.12 -8.10 -10.55
CA ILE A 52 -11.06 -6.70 -10.14
C ILE A 52 -11.92 -5.81 -11.03
N ARG A 53 -11.85 -5.99 -12.36
CA ARG A 53 -12.70 -5.25 -13.32
C ARG A 53 -14.19 -5.51 -13.10
N ALA A 54 -14.56 -6.76 -12.81
CA ALA A 54 -15.95 -7.11 -12.53
C ALA A 54 -16.44 -6.42 -11.26
N LEU A 55 -15.69 -6.51 -10.17
CA LEU A 55 -16.01 -5.88 -8.88
C LEU A 55 -16.13 -4.36 -8.99
N VAL A 56 -15.24 -3.70 -9.72
CA VAL A 56 -15.32 -2.25 -9.96
C VAL A 56 -16.61 -1.88 -10.71
N ARG A 57 -17.05 -2.69 -11.69
CA ARG A 57 -18.31 -2.45 -12.40
C ARG A 57 -19.54 -2.71 -11.53
N GLU A 58 -19.50 -3.72 -10.67
CA GLU A 58 -20.60 -4.10 -9.77
C GLU A 58 -20.75 -3.14 -8.60
N HIS A 59 -19.67 -2.46 -8.21
CA HIS A 59 -19.59 -1.58 -7.05
C HIS A 59 -19.18 -0.16 -7.44
N PRO A 60 -20.10 0.65 -7.97
CA PRO A 60 -19.80 2.02 -8.40
C PRO A 60 -19.38 2.96 -7.25
N GLU A 61 -19.55 2.53 -6.02
CA GLU A 61 -19.07 3.20 -4.82
C GLU A 61 -17.57 3.01 -4.55
N VAL A 62 -16.88 2.12 -5.27
CA VAL A 62 -15.43 1.94 -5.16
C VAL A 62 -14.72 3.20 -5.66
N CYS A 63 -13.84 3.74 -4.86
CA CYS A 63 -13.02 4.92 -5.18
C CYS A 63 -11.52 4.61 -5.24
N ALA A 64 -11.11 3.45 -4.71
CA ALA A 64 -9.70 3.06 -4.68
C ALA A 64 -9.54 1.55 -4.75
N ILE A 65 -8.38 1.13 -5.27
CA ILE A 65 -7.89 -0.24 -5.19
C ILE A 65 -6.67 -0.26 -4.29
N LEU A 66 -6.70 -1.09 -3.25
CA LEU A 66 -5.54 -1.32 -2.38
C LEU A 66 -4.81 -2.57 -2.83
N MET A 67 -3.50 -2.48 -2.95
CA MET A 67 -2.60 -3.62 -3.15
C MET A 67 -1.53 -3.66 -2.07
N ILE A 68 -1.03 -4.86 -1.76
CA ILE A 68 0.06 -5.08 -0.81
C ILE A 68 1.19 -5.79 -1.57
N ASN A 69 2.32 -5.13 -1.74
CA ASN A 69 3.41 -5.72 -2.53
C ASN A 69 4.80 -5.33 -1.98
N PRO A 70 5.57 -6.29 -1.47
CA PRO A 70 5.28 -7.72 -1.24
C PRO A 70 4.12 -7.96 -0.28
N ASP A 71 3.37 -9.04 -0.53
CA ASP A 71 2.10 -9.29 0.17
C ASP A 71 2.27 -9.86 1.59
N ASN A 72 1.38 -9.48 2.45
CA ASN A 72 1.17 -10.05 3.77
C ASN A 72 -0.30 -10.52 3.88
N PRO A 73 -0.57 -11.84 4.05
CA PRO A 73 0.31 -12.86 4.66
C PRO A 73 1.03 -13.79 3.68
N THR A 74 0.78 -13.73 2.38
CA THR A 74 1.17 -14.78 1.44
C THR A 74 2.66 -14.78 1.10
N GLY A 75 3.34 -13.63 1.24
CA GLY A 75 4.72 -13.43 0.82
C GLY A 75 4.88 -13.32 -0.70
N ALA A 76 3.79 -13.25 -1.46
CA ALA A 76 3.85 -13.08 -2.89
C ALA A 76 4.52 -11.74 -3.25
N VAL A 77 5.36 -11.77 -4.25
CA VAL A 77 5.92 -10.57 -4.89
C VAL A 77 5.27 -10.47 -6.26
N TRP A 78 4.44 -9.46 -6.44
CA TRP A 78 3.70 -9.30 -7.69
C TRP A 78 4.65 -8.87 -8.81
N PRO A 79 4.57 -9.51 -9.97
CA PRO A 79 5.33 -9.11 -11.14
C PRO A 79 4.84 -7.76 -11.68
N ARG A 80 5.68 -7.10 -12.45
CA ARG A 80 5.44 -5.75 -12.96
C ARG A 80 4.12 -5.63 -13.72
N GLU A 81 3.86 -6.58 -14.59
CA GLU A 81 2.63 -6.63 -15.39
C GLU A 81 1.35 -6.70 -14.55
N MET A 82 1.41 -7.29 -13.35
CA MET A 82 0.27 -7.36 -12.45
C MET A 82 0.02 -6.01 -11.76
N VAL A 83 1.08 -5.33 -11.34
CA VAL A 83 0.98 -3.99 -10.74
C VAL A 83 0.47 -2.99 -11.79
N GLU A 84 0.99 -3.07 -13.02
CA GLU A 84 0.55 -2.25 -14.16
C GLU A 84 -0.94 -2.49 -14.47
N ALA A 85 -1.40 -3.75 -14.45
CA ALA A 85 -2.81 -4.08 -14.69
C ALA A 85 -3.75 -3.45 -13.65
N VAL A 86 -3.36 -3.44 -12.37
CA VAL A 86 -4.15 -2.77 -11.32
C VAL A 86 -4.18 -1.26 -11.52
N VAL A 87 -3.05 -0.64 -11.87
CA VAL A 87 -2.97 0.80 -12.17
C VAL A 87 -3.82 1.15 -13.38
N GLU A 88 -3.80 0.33 -14.43
CA GLU A 88 -4.60 0.54 -15.63
C GLU A 88 -6.12 0.45 -15.32
N ILE A 89 -6.53 -0.53 -14.51
CA ILE A 89 -7.94 -0.64 -14.08
C ILE A 89 -8.35 0.62 -13.31
N ALA A 90 -7.51 1.10 -12.41
CA ALA A 90 -7.79 2.32 -11.66
C ALA A 90 -7.92 3.54 -12.61
N ALA A 91 -6.99 3.69 -13.55
CA ALA A 91 -7.01 4.79 -14.52
C ALA A 91 -8.27 4.78 -15.41
N GLN A 92 -8.69 3.61 -15.85
CA GLN A 92 -9.88 3.44 -16.72
C GLN A 92 -11.21 3.71 -16.01
N ASN A 93 -11.23 3.75 -14.69
CA ASN A 93 -12.44 3.88 -13.88
C ASN A 93 -12.39 5.07 -12.89
N ASP A 94 -11.50 6.04 -13.12
CA ASP A 94 -11.34 7.23 -12.27
C ASP A 94 -11.12 6.89 -10.78
N LEU A 95 -10.38 5.80 -10.51
CA LEU A 95 -10.02 5.37 -9.18
C LEU A 95 -8.59 5.79 -8.84
N PHE A 96 -8.28 5.88 -7.55
CA PHE A 96 -6.89 5.99 -7.11
C PHE A 96 -6.33 4.67 -6.58
N VAL A 97 -5.02 4.56 -6.53
CA VAL A 97 -4.33 3.35 -6.06
C VAL A 97 -3.71 3.60 -4.70
N ILE A 98 -3.88 2.64 -3.79
CA ILE A 98 -3.17 2.58 -2.51
C ILE A 98 -2.24 1.38 -2.55
N ALA A 99 -0.93 1.59 -2.43
CA ALA A 99 0.06 0.52 -2.34
C ALA A 99 0.64 0.44 -0.92
N ASP A 100 0.43 -0.68 -0.24
CA ASP A 100 1.16 -0.98 0.98
C ASP A 100 2.50 -1.62 0.61
N GLU A 101 3.57 -0.81 0.69
CA GLU A 101 4.93 -1.18 0.32
C GLU A 101 5.83 -1.37 1.54
N ILE A 102 5.25 -1.68 2.70
CA ILE A 102 5.99 -1.80 3.97
C ILE A 102 7.09 -2.86 3.94
N TYR A 103 7.02 -3.82 3.00
CA TYR A 103 7.98 -4.90 2.81
C TYR A 103 8.86 -4.73 1.57
N ASN A 104 8.87 -3.57 0.93
CA ASN A 104 9.44 -3.34 -0.40
C ASN A 104 10.89 -3.81 -0.61
N ARG A 105 11.70 -3.83 0.44
CA ARG A 105 13.09 -4.30 0.39
C ARG A 105 13.34 -5.65 1.07
N LEU A 106 12.29 -6.30 1.59
CA LEU A 106 12.39 -7.60 2.23
C LEU A 106 12.02 -8.71 1.24
N THR A 107 12.78 -8.83 0.18
CA THR A 107 12.63 -9.86 -0.85
C THR A 107 13.90 -10.68 -0.98
N TYR A 108 13.77 -11.91 -1.43
CA TYR A 108 14.84 -12.88 -1.62
C TYR A 108 14.54 -13.76 -2.84
N ASN A 109 15.35 -14.79 -3.11
CA ASN A 109 15.23 -15.63 -4.32
C ASN A 109 15.33 -14.80 -5.62
N GLY A 110 16.14 -13.73 -5.62
CA GLY A 110 16.31 -12.85 -6.77
C GLY A 110 15.09 -12.01 -7.14
N ARG A 111 14.00 -12.08 -6.37
CA ARG A 111 12.79 -11.31 -6.63
C ARG A 111 12.99 -9.84 -6.24
N LYS A 112 12.42 -8.96 -7.06
CA LYS A 112 12.31 -7.52 -6.77
C LYS A 112 10.87 -7.09 -6.93
N PRO A 113 10.29 -6.38 -5.96
CA PRO A 113 8.94 -5.84 -6.12
C PRO A 113 8.99 -4.68 -7.12
N THR A 114 7.94 -4.53 -7.90
CA THR A 114 7.68 -3.30 -8.64
C THR A 114 7.00 -2.32 -7.69
N LEU A 115 7.59 -1.15 -7.51
CA LEU A 115 7.01 -0.10 -6.70
C LEU A 115 5.95 0.67 -7.48
N LEU A 116 4.95 1.17 -6.78
CA LEU A 116 3.91 2.00 -7.40
C LEU A 116 4.50 3.18 -8.18
N ALA A 117 5.52 3.83 -7.62
CA ALA A 117 6.24 4.94 -8.25
C ALA A 117 6.77 4.64 -9.65
N GLU A 118 7.07 3.37 -9.96
CA GLU A 118 7.65 2.96 -11.23
C GLU A 118 6.61 2.80 -12.35
N VAL A 119 5.33 2.66 -11.99
CA VAL A 119 4.28 2.28 -12.94
C VAL A 119 3.02 3.14 -12.85
N ILE A 120 2.91 4.01 -11.85
CA ILE A 120 1.70 4.81 -11.57
C ILE A 120 1.31 5.73 -12.74
N GLY A 121 2.26 6.12 -13.59
CA GLY A 121 2.01 7.04 -14.69
C GLY A 121 1.35 8.33 -14.21
N GLU A 122 0.20 8.65 -14.78
CA GLU A 122 -0.60 9.84 -14.41
C GLU A 122 -1.76 9.53 -13.47
N THR A 123 -1.94 8.27 -13.06
CA THR A 123 -3.02 7.85 -12.15
C THR A 123 -2.78 8.42 -10.75
N PRO A 124 -3.79 8.99 -10.08
CA PRO A 124 -3.68 9.39 -8.69
C PRO A 124 -3.41 8.18 -7.80
N GLY A 125 -2.57 8.35 -6.78
CA GLY A 125 -2.30 7.25 -5.86
C GLY A 125 -1.36 7.59 -4.72
N MET A 126 -1.18 6.60 -3.84
CA MET A 126 -0.27 6.73 -2.71
C MET A 126 0.39 5.42 -2.36
N ALA A 127 1.64 5.49 -1.87
CA ALA A 127 2.34 4.37 -1.28
C ALA A 127 2.52 4.56 0.23
N LEU A 128 2.26 3.50 0.99
CA LEU A 128 2.45 3.46 2.44
C LEU A 128 3.79 2.80 2.75
N LYS A 129 4.64 3.50 3.47
CA LYS A 129 5.99 3.05 3.82
C LYS A 129 6.29 3.26 5.30
N GLY A 130 7.33 2.59 5.80
CA GLY A 130 7.71 2.76 7.19
C GLY A 130 8.88 1.90 7.63
N ILE A 131 9.31 2.11 8.86
CA ILE A 131 10.51 1.49 9.43
C ILE A 131 10.24 0.17 10.16
N SER A 132 8.99 -0.25 10.26
CA SER A 132 8.62 -1.39 11.11
C SER A 132 9.19 -2.72 10.64
N LYS A 133 9.41 -2.88 9.34
CA LYS A 133 9.80 -4.16 8.72
C LYS A 133 11.20 -4.07 8.12
N GLU A 134 11.41 -3.17 7.20
CA GLU A 134 12.69 -2.96 6.53
C GLU A 134 13.82 -2.63 7.51
N TYR A 135 13.57 -1.79 8.49
CA TYR A 135 14.52 -1.39 9.54
C TYR A 135 14.41 -2.18 10.84
N PRO A 136 13.72 -3.29 10.90
CA PRO A 136 13.13 -4.06 12.00
C PRO A 136 12.91 -3.23 13.30
N TRP A 137 12.35 -2.04 13.13
CA TRP A 137 12.10 -1.15 14.27
C TRP A 137 10.60 -0.82 14.44
N PRO A 138 9.75 -1.84 14.68
CA PRO A 138 8.30 -1.62 14.82
C PRO A 138 7.96 -0.74 16.02
N GLY A 139 8.77 -0.78 17.07
CA GLY A 139 8.60 0.07 18.27
C GLY A 139 8.88 1.55 18.02
N GLY A 140 9.58 1.90 16.94
CA GLY A 140 9.84 3.30 16.56
C GLY A 140 8.58 4.04 16.08
N ARG A 141 7.50 3.33 15.74
CA ARG A 141 6.21 3.90 15.36
C ARG A 141 6.28 5.01 14.32
N CYS A 142 7.06 4.82 13.27
CA CYS A 142 7.23 5.81 12.21
C CYS A 142 6.97 5.20 10.83
N GLY A 143 6.18 5.92 10.05
CA GLY A 143 5.87 5.62 8.66
C GLY A 143 5.55 6.91 7.92
N TRP A 144 5.51 6.82 6.61
CA TRP A 144 5.17 7.95 5.74
C TRP A 144 4.32 7.49 4.56
N ILE A 145 3.71 8.46 3.91
CA ILE A 145 2.93 8.27 2.69
C ILE A 145 3.65 9.03 1.58
N GLU A 146 3.90 8.37 0.47
CA GLU A 146 4.30 9.01 -0.78
C GLU A 146 3.05 9.22 -1.62
N VAL A 147 2.81 10.45 -2.05
CA VAL A 147 1.61 10.82 -2.83
C VAL A 147 2.03 11.09 -4.27
N TYR A 148 1.25 10.55 -5.21
CA TYR A 148 1.50 10.69 -6.63
C TYR A 148 0.30 11.34 -7.31
N ASN A 149 0.57 12.29 -8.20
CA ASN A 149 -0.40 12.88 -9.12
C ASN A 149 -1.62 13.54 -8.43
N GLU A 150 -1.43 14.15 -7.25
CA GLU A 150 -2.54 14.74 -6.49
C GLU A 150 -3.31 15.82 -7.26
N ASP A 151 -2.66 16.51 -8.20
CA ASP A 151 -3.25 17.58 -9.00
C ASP A 151 -4.07 17.06 -10.21
N ARG A 152 -4.06 15.75 -10.50
CA ARG A 152 -4.79 15.15 -11.60
C ARG A 152 -6.26 14.91 -11.30
N ASP A 153 -6.60 14.75 -10.02
CA ASP A 153 -7.97 14.57 -9.58
C ASP A 153 -8.30 15.52 -8.41
N ARG A 154 -9.38 16.28 -8.54
CA ARG A 154 -9.79 17.28 -7.56
C ARG A 154 -10.21 16.66 -6.22
N GLU A 155 -10.93 15.55 -6.26
CA GLU A 155 -11.42 14.89 -5.04
C GLU A 155 -10.26 14.15 -4.35
N PHE A 156 -9.34 13.54 -5.11
CA PHE A 156 -8.13 12.98 -4.54
C PHE A 156 -7.25 14.05 -3.88
N LYS A 157 -7.04 15.19 -4.53
CA LYS A 157 -6.31 16.31 -3.92
C LYS A 157 -6.97 16.77 -2.62
N ARG A 158 -8.28 16.88 -2.62
CA ARG A 158 -9.05 17.22 -1.42
C ARG A 158 -8.90 16.15 -0.33
N TYR A 159 -8.92 14.89 -0.71
CA TYR A 159 -8.69 13.79 0.21
C TYR A 159 -7.29 13.84 0.84
N ILE A 160 -6.23 14.04 0.03
CA ILE A 160 -4.86 14.22 0.54
C ILE A 160 -4.78 15.39 1.52
N ARG A 161 -5.43 16.52 1.21
CA ARG A 161 -5.49 17.65 2.12
C ARG A 161 -6.12 17.28 3.46
N THR A 162 -7.21 16.51 3.46
CA THR A 162 -7.85 16.06 4.70
C THR A 162 -6.99 15.09 5.51
N LEU A 163 -6.12 14.30 4.87
CA LEU A 163 -5.12 13.48 5.57
C LEU A 163 -4.11 14.36 6.33
N PHE A 164 -3.63 15.44 5.72
CA PHE A 164 -2.77 16.42 6.39
C PHE A 164 -3.49 17.07 7.58
N ASP A 165 -4.72 17.52 7.39
CA ASP A 165 -5.51 18.14 8.46
C ASP A 165 -5.75 17.15 9.62
N ALA A 166 -6.02 15.87 9.32
CA ALA A 166 -6.11 14.82 10.33
C ALA A 166 -4.80 14.57 11.07
N LYS A 167 -3.67 14.70 10.36
CA LYS A 167 -2.35 14.56 10.97
C LYS A 167 -2.06 15.72 11.93
N MET A 168 -2.52 16.92 11.62
CA MET A 168 -2.36 18.09 12.49
C MET A 168 -3.08 17.96 13.84
N VAL A 169 -4.08 17.09 13.95
CA VAL A 169 -4.74 16.77 15.23
C VAL A 169 -3.82 15.93 16.16
N GLU A 170 -2.78 15.35 15.62
CA GLU A 170 -1.79 14.56 16.37
C GLU A 170 -0.72 15.50 16.95
N VAL A 171 -0.91 15.90 18.19
CA VAL A 171 -0.11 16.94 18.84
C VAL A 171 1.37 16.56 19.00
N CYS A 172 1.66 15.25 19.22
CA CYS A 172 3.02 14.77 19.45
C CYS A 172 3.34 13.62 18.47
N ALA A 173 4.19 13.90 17.51
CA ALA A 173 4.75 12.88 16.62
C ALA A 173 5.99 12.22 17.26
N THR A 174 6.34 11.00 16.78
CA THR A 174 7.57 10.30 17.19
C THR A 174 8.80 10.98 16.62
N THR A 175 9.31 12.00 17.31
CA THR A 175 10.41 12.86 16.82
C THR A 175 11.71 12.09 16.65
N GLN A 176 12.09 11.25 17.63
CA GLN A 176 13.36 10.52 17.58
C GLN A 176 13.53 9.63 16.35
N PRO A 177 12.57 8.78 15.95
CA PRO A 177 12.68 8.03 14.72
C PRO A 177 12.79 8.91 13.48
N GLN A 178 12.00 9.97 13.39
CA GLN A 178 12.03 10.89 12.25
C GLN A 178 13.41 11.55 12.08
N MET A 179 14.05 11.94 13.17
CA MET A 179 15.41 12.53 13.14
C MET A 179 16.50 11.50 12.87
N THR A 180 16.25 10.21 13.16
CA THR A 180 17.23 9.13 12.98
C THR A 180 17.20 8.56 11.56
N ILE A 181 16.00 8.44 10.94
CA ILE A 181 15.81 7.80 9.63
C ILE A 181 16.74 8.37 8.54
N PRO A 182 16.90 9.69 8.34
CA PRO A 182 17.79 10.21 7.32
C PRO A 182 19.23 9.74 7.47
N ARG A 183 19.71 9.60 8.70
CA ARG A 183 21.06 9.11 8.99
C ARG A 183 21.20 7.61 8.69
N VAL A 184 20.17 6.82 8.96
CA VAL A 184 20.14 5.40 8.61
C VAL A 184 20.15 5.21 7.10
N PHE A 185 19.35 5.97 6.37
CA PHE A 185 19.32 5.92 4.90
C PHE A 185 20.65 6.28 4.24
N SER A 186 21.40 7.21 4.81
CA SER A 186 22.70 7.63 4.30
C SER A 186 23.88 6.80 4.81
N ASP A 187 23.66 5.87 5.74
CA ASP A 187 24.73 5.03 6.28
C ASP A 187 25.12 3.91 5.31
N SER A 188 26.38 3.85 4.93
CA SER A 188 26.90 2.85 3.99
C SER A 188 26.76 1.40 4.48
N ARG A 189 26.56 1.16 5.77
CA ARG A 189 26.33 -0.17 6.35
C ARG A 189 24.90 -0.68 6.12
N TYR A 190 23.96 0.23 5.87
CA TYR A 190 22.55 -0.14 5.75
C TYR A 190 22.28 -1.17 4.64
N PRO A 191 22.77 -1.03 3.39
CA PRO A 191 22.58 -2.02 2.35
C PRO A 191 23.08 -3.41 2.77
N HIS A 192 24.28 -3.51 3.34
CA HIS A 192 24.84 -4.78 3.81
C HIS A 192 24.01 -5.43 4.92
N HIS A 193 23.47 -4.63 5.82
CA HIS A 193 22.56 -5.10 6.86
C HIS A 193 21.29 -5.69 6.28
N LEU A 194 20.72 -5.04 5.27
CA LEU A 194 19.53 -5.48 4.59
C LEU A 194 19.77 -6.80 3.83
N GLU A 195 20.86 -6.86 3.05
CA GLU A 195 21.27 -8.07 2.31
C GLU A 195 21.47 -9.26 3.25
N ALA A 196 22.22 -9.09 4.33
CA ALA A 196 22.46 -10.16 5.31
C ALA A 196 21.16 -10.66 5.94
N ARG A 197 20.20 -9.79 6.15
CA ARG A 197 18.89 -10.12 6.72
C ARG A 197 18.01 -10.86 5.71
N CYS A 198 17.96 -10.40 4.46
CA CYS A 198 17.25 -11.10 3.40
C CYS A 198 17.81 -12.53 3.19
N ALA A 199 19.14 -12.66 3.16
CA ALA A 199 19.79 -13.97 3.07
C ALA A 199 19.48 -14.88 4.28
N ALA A 200 19.33 -14.32 5.47
CA ALA A 200 18.92 -15.08 6.66
C ALA A 200 17.46 -15.55 6.60
N TYR A 201 16.56 -14.76 6.02
CA TYR A 201 15.17 -15.16 5.80
C TYR A 201 15.03 -16.21 4.71
N GLU A 202 15.82 -16.10 3.65
CA GLU A 202 15.82 -17.08 2.55
C GLU A 202 16.21 -18.50 2.99
N LYS A 203 17.04 -18.60 4.03
CA LYS A 203 17.49 -19.89 4.59
C LYS A 203 16.47 -20.56 5.52
N ARG A 204 15.39 -19.90 5.89
CA ARG A 204 14.36 -20.40 6.82
C ARG A 204 13.12 -20.92 6.11
#